data_900e51966cbe3259381594ff7e5bd142
#
_entry.id   900e51966cbe3259381594ff7e5bd142
#
_cell.length_a   1.000
_cell.length_b   1.000
_cell.length_c   1.000
_cell.angle_alpha   90.00
_cell.angle_beta   90.00
_cell.angle_gamma   90.00
#
_symmetry.space_group_name_H-M   'P 1'
#
loop_
_entity.id
_entity.type
_entity.pdbx_description
1 polymer ?
#
loop_
_entity_poly.entity_id
_entity_poly.type
_entity_poly.pdbx_seq_one_letter_code
_entity_poly.pdbx_strand_id
1 'polypeptide(L)'
;MQITDYTFANITARGFLTLSEVNNPWIFTDSTKHVINVCTYREPEVVEAIEAKGATFDWFPTEERPMDLNIVLQAVAKLAEYDRDGPHIIVHCLQGNNRSRTVVEAYHFAKLGFHFEDEYRGYTNHLVWNCAQGYLPPLPEMEKILKNLK
;
A
#
# COMPACT_ATOMS: atom_id res chain seq x y z
N MET A 1 -7.80 14.09 15.73
CA MET A 1 -6.69 13.15 15.79
C MET A 1 -6.11 12.88 14.41
N GLN A 2 -4.83 12.88 14.36
CA GLN A 2 -4.14 12.69 13.11
C GLN A 2 -3.98 11.20 12.81
N ILE A 3 -4.31 10.81 11.58
CA ILE A 3 -4.07 9.44 11.15
C ILE A 3 -2.58 9.33 10.84
N THR A 4 -1.90 8.46 11.56
CA THR A 4 -0.48 8.25 11.33
C THR A 4 -0.27 7.34 10.14
N ASP A 5 0.79 7.63 9.39
CA ASP A 5 1.20 6.77 8.31
C ASP A 5 1.67 5.43 8.89
N TYR A 6 1.44 4.37 8.14
CA TYR A 6 1.91 3.04 8.50
C TYR A 6 3.20 2.76 7.73
N THR A 7 4.25 2.43 8.47
CA THR A 7 5.55 2.18 7.83
C THR A 7 5.97 0.75 8.07
N PHE A 8 6.32 0.07 7.00
CA PHE A 8 6.95 -1.25 7.04
C PHE A 8 8.30 -1.13 6.32
N ALA A 9 9.39 -1.13 7.10
CA ALA A 9 10.74 -0.94 6.58
C ALA A 9 10.84 0.35 5.75
N ASN A 10 11.08 0.24 4.45
CA ASN A 10 11.23 1.37 3.53
C ASN A 10 9.92 1.72 2.81
N ILE A 11 8.80 1.15 3.24
CA ILE A 11 7.51 1.34 2.56
C ILE A 11 6.57 2.09 3.50
N THR A 12 5.98 3.17 3.01
CA THR A 12 5.02 3.97 3.78
C THR A 12 3.65 3.87 3.13
N ALA A 13 2.67 3.40 3.90
CA ALA A 13 1.26 3.42 3.48
C ALA A 13 0.60 4.63 4.10
N ARG A 14 -0.16 5.38 3.30
CA ARG A 14 -0.75 6.61 3.78
C ARG A 14 -2.05 6.93 3.03
N GLY A 15 -2.73 7.98 3.49
CA GLY A 15 -3.86 8.56 2.77
C GLY A 15 -3.39 9.26 1.51
N PHE A 16 -4.24 10.10 0.93
CA PHE A 16 -3.91 10.70 -0.35
C PHE A 16 -2.62 11.53 -0.28
N LEU A 17 -1.78 11.37 -1.28
CA LEU A 17 -0.53 12.14 -1.39
C LEU A 17 -0.84 13.41 -2.19
N THR A 18 -0.78 14.54 -1.51
CA THR A 18 -1.09 15.84 -2.13
C THR A 18 0.14 16.45 -2.77
N LEU A 19 -0.09 17.49 -3.58
CA LEU A 19 1.00 18.19 -4.24
C LEU A 19 1.97 18.80 -3.23
N SER A 20 1.45 19.41 -2.15
CA SER A 20 2.32 19.98 -1.15
C SER A 20 3.16 18.94 -0.44
N GLU A 21 2.61 17.72 -0.29
CA GLU A 21 3.35 16.63 0.35
C GLU A 21 4.43 16.05 -0.56
N VAL A 22 4.20 16.04 -1.88
CA VAL A 22 5.25 15.65 -2.82
C VAL A 22 6.44 16.62 -2.74
N ASN A 23 6.15 17.87 -2.43
CA ASN A 23 7.19 18.90 -2.31
C ASN A 23 7.74 19.03 -0.89
N ASN A 24 7.31 18.16 0.03
CA ASN A 24 7.79 18.16 1.40
C ASN A 24 8.89 17.10 1.56
N PRO A 25 10.16 17.52 1.81
CA PRO A 25 11.26 16.57 1.89
C PRO A 25 11.20 15.61 3.08
N TRP A 26 10.32 15.85 4.05
CA TRP A 26 10.11 14.92 5.14
C TRP A 26 9.18 13.77 4.77
N ILE A 27 8.41 13.95 3.70
CA ILE A 27 7.45 12.95 3.22
C ILE A 27 7.99 12.31 1.95
N PHE A 28 8.29 13.12 0.94
CA PHE A 28 8.88 12.67 -0.31
C PHE A 28 10.38 12.97 -0.24
N THR A 29 11.15 11.97 0.20
CA THR A 29 12.57 12.16 0.48
C THR A 29 13.41 11.91 -0.77
N ASP A 30 14.72 12.18 -0.67
CA ASP A 30 15.62 11.92 -1.79
C ASP A 30 15.69 10.44 -2.15
N SER A 31 15.35 9.56 -1.20
CA SER A 31 15.35 8.12 -1.45
C SER A 31 14.02 7.60 -1.98
N THR A 32 13.00 8.45 -2.09
CA THR A 32 11.70 8.03 -2.62
C THR A 32 11.81 7.84 -4.13
N LYS A 33 11.62 6.60 -4.57
CA LYS A 33 11.79 6.24 -5.98
C LYS A 33 10.51 5.77 -6.64
N HIS A 34 9.52 5.36 -5.86
CA HIS A 34 8.29 4.79 -6.41
C HIS A 34 7.09 5.24 -5.59
N VAL A 35 6.00 5.56 -6.29
CA VAL A 35 4.71 5.87 -5.68
C VAL A 35 3.66 4.99 -6.31
N ILE A 36 2.87 4.32 -5.49
CA ILE A 36 1.79 3.46 -5.94
C ILE A 36 0.48 4.02 -5.38
N ASN A 37 -0.46 4.31 -6.27
CA ASN A 37 -1.79 4.78 -5.89
C ASN A 37 -2.77 3.64 -6.06
N VAL A 38 -3.48 3.28 -4.98
CA VAL A 38 -4.44 2.17 -5.00
C VAL A 38 -5.88 2.63 -4.76
N CYS A 39 -6.16 3.89 -5.00
CA CYS A 39 -7.54 4.37 -4.96
C CYS A 39 -8.05 4.67 -6.36
N THR A 40 -9.34 5.00 -6.46
CA THR A 40 -9.98 5.24 -7.75
C THR A 40 -9.77 6.65 -8.28
N TYR A 41 -9.06 7.48 -7.52
CA TYR A 41 -8.84 8.88 -7.85
C TYR A 41 -7.36 9.20 -7.99
N ARG A 42 -7.02 10.01 -8.97
CA ARG A 42 -5.65 10.54 -9.10
C ARG A 42 -5.73 11.97 -9.62
N GLU A 43 -4.70 12.75 -9.29
CA GLU A 43 -4.58 14.13 -9.77
C GLU A 43 -3.40 14.21 -10.73
N PRO A 44 -3.63 14.65 -11.99
CA PRO A 44 -2.53 14.75 -12.96
C PRO A 44 -1.37 15.61 -12.49
N GLU A 45 -1.65 16.69 -11.75
CA GLU A 45 -0.59 17.57 -11.24
C GLU A 45 0.31 16.86 -10.24
N VAL A 46 -0.25 15.98 -9.42
CA VAL A 46 0.51 15.19 -8.47
C VAL A 46 1.40 14.19 -9.20
N VAL A 47 0.83 13.52 -10.20
CA VAL A 47 1.58 12.56 -11.03
C VAL A 47 2.78 13.25 -11.68
N GLU A 48 2.55 14.43 -12.28
CA GLU A 48 3.62 15.19 -12.93
C GLU A 48 4.72 15.56 -11.94
N ALA A 49 4.33 15.99 -10.73
CA ALA A 49 5.30 16.38 -9.73
C ALA A 49 6.15 15.19 -9.27
N ILE A 50 5.53 14.02 -9.13
CA ILE A 50 6.24 12.80 -8.75
C ILE A 50 7.26 12.44 -9.83
N GLU A 51 6.83 12.43 -11.07
CA GLU A 51 7.70 12.08 -12.20
C GLU A 51 8.82 13.09 -12.40
N ALA A 52 8.54 14.37 -12.15
CA ALA A 52 9.53 15.42 -12.24
C ALA A 52 10.68 15.23 -11.23
N LYS A 53 10.43 14.52 -10.15
CA LYS A 53 11.46 14.21 -9.16
C LYS A 53 12.21 12.91 -9.48
N GLY A 54 11.92 12.30 -10.62
CA GLY A 54 12.59 11.08 -11.06
C GLY A 54 12.00 9.81 -10.47
N ALA A 55 10.87 9.90 -9.80
CA ALA A 55 10.20 8.72 -9.26
C ALA A 55 9.19 8.16 -10.26
N THR A 56 8.83 6.89 -10.10
CA THR A 56 7.77 6.29 -10.92
C THR A 56 6.42 6.44 -10.21
N PHE A 57 5.38 6.49 -10.99
CA PHE A 57 4.01 6.50 -10.48
C PHE A 57 3.23 5.38 -11.16
N ASP A 58 2.62 4.52 -10.35
CA ASP A 58 1.77 3.44 -10.83
C ASP A 58 0.40 3.55 -10.19
N TRP A 59 -0.63 3.32 -10.99
CA TRP A 59 -2.01 3.45 -10.54
C TRP A 59 -2.71 2.11 -10.66
N PHE A 60 -3.11 1.54 -9.51
CA PHE A 60 -3.87 0.30 -9.44
C PHE A 60 -5.20 0.60 -8.75
N PRO A 61 -6.18 1.16 -9.47
CA PRO A 61 -7.42 1.64 -8.85
C PRO A 61 -8.28 0.50 -8.33
N THR A 62 -8.62 0.55 -7.05
CA THR A 62 -9.58 -0.37 -6.47
C THR A 62 -10.58 0.39 -5.61
N GLU A 63 -11.81 -0.11 -5.59
CA GLU A 63 -12.81 0.36 -4.65
C GLU A 63 -12.42 -0.14 -3.25
N GLU A 64 -13.02 0.47 -2.25
CA GLU A 64 -12.72 0.09 -0.87
C GLU A 64 -13.64 -1.03 -0.35
N ARG A 65 -14.88 -1.03 -0.78
CA ARG A 65 -15.92 -1.93 -0.22
C ARG A 65 -16.81 -2.48 -1.33
N PRO A 66 -16.47 -3.59 -1.95
CA PRO A 66 -15.31 -4.44 -1.70
C PRO A 66 -14.07 -3.96 -2.44
N MET A 67 -12.94 -4.49 -2.02
CA MET A 67 -11.71 -4.28 -2.77
C MET A 67 -11.65 -5.27 -3.92
N ASP A 68 -10.99 -4.87 -5.00
CA ASP A 68 -10.76 -5.74 -6.14
C ASP A 68 -9.51 -6.58 -5.87
N LEU A 69 -9.70 -7.87 -5.63
CA LEU A 69 -8.61 -8.77 -5.29
C LEU A 69 -7.50 -8.75 -6.34
N ASN A 70 -7.87 -8.78 -7.61
CA ASN A 70 -6.86 -8.79 -8.68
C ASN A 70 -6.01 -7.52 -8.66
N ILE A 71 -6.63 -6.39 -8.41
CA ILE A 71 -5.91 -5.11 -8.32
C ILE A 71 -4.98 -5.10 -7.10
N VAL A 72 -5.48 -5.59 -5.95
CA VAL A 72 -4.64 -5.69 -4.75
C VAL A 72 -3.42 -6.56 -5.02
N LEU A 73 -3.60 -7.70 -5.68
CA LEU A 73 -2.49 -8.61 -5.99
C LEU A 73 -1.51 -7.99 -6.98
N GLN A 74 -2.00 -7.22 -7.94
CA GLN A 74 -1.12 -6.51 -8.88
C GLN A 74 -0.27 -5.48 -8.14
N ALA A 75 -0.87 -4.76 -7.20
CA ALA A 75 -0.14 -3.77 -6.42
C ALA A 75 0.91 -4.44 -5.53
N VAL A 76 0.56 -5.58 -4.92
CA VAL A 76 1.52 -6.35 -4.11
C VAL A 76 2.70 -6.81 -4.96
N ALA A 77 2.41 -7.30 -6.17
CA ALA A 77 3.47 -7.76 -7.08
C ALA A 77 4.39 -6.59 -7.48
N LYS A 78 3.81 -5.42 -7.71
CA LYS A 78 4.60 -4.23 -8.06
C LYS A 78 5.47 -3.79 -6.89
N LEU A 79 4.95 -3.87 -5.67
CA LEU A 79 5.74 -3.59 -4.46
C LEU A 79 6.94 -4.54 -4.37
N ALA A 80 6.71 -5.82 -4.62
CA ALA A 80 7.78 -6.81 -4.58
C ALA A 80 8.87 -6.49 -5.60
N GLU A 81 8.47 -6.06 -6.78
CA GLU A 81 9.41 -5.68 -7.84
C GLU A 81 10.25 -4.46 -7.40
N TYR A 82 9.60 -3.42 -6.88
CA TYR A 82 10.27 -2.18 -6.52
C TYR A 82 11.11 -2.29 -5.25
N ASP A 83 10.71 -3.17 -4.33
CA ASP A 83 11.40 -3.30 -3.04
C ASP A 83 12.75 -4.03 -3.15
N ARG A 84 13.06 -4.55 -4.33
CA ARG A 84 14.25 -5.36 -4.53
C ARG A 84 15.54 -4.64 -4.11
N ASP A 85 15.64 -3.35 -4.40
CA ASP A 85 16.83 -2.56 -4.10
C ASP A 85 16.69 -1.69 -2.86
N GLY A 86 15.58 -1.80 -2.14
CA GLY A 86 15.38 -1.12 -0.87
C GLY A 86 15.15 0.39 -0.94
N PRO A 87 14.56 0.95 -2.01
CA PRO A 87 14.27 2.39 -2.04
C PRO A 87 13.09 2.72 -1.16
N HIS A 88 12.88 4.01 -0.88
CA HIS A 88 11.66 4.42 -0.20
C HIS A 88 10.50 4.37 -1.20
N ILE A 89 9.42 3.71 -0.79
CA ILE A 89 8.22 3.54 -1.61
C ILE A 89 7.03 4.08 -0.83
N ILE A 90 6.19 4.88 -1.50
CA ILE A 90 4.95 5.37 -0.91
C ILE A 90 3.79 4.67 -1.59
N VAL A 91 2.91 4.06 -0.78
CA VAL A 91 1.65 3.49 -1.26
C VAL A 91 0.55 4.33 -0.66
N HIS A 92 -0.27 4.97 -1.51
CA HIS A 92 -1.32 5.84 -0.99
C HIS A 92 -2.68 5.47 -1.56
N CYS A 93 -3.71 5.88 -0.84
CA CYS A 93 -5.08 5.74 -1.29
C CYS A 93 -5.80 7.07 -1.08
N LEU A 94 -6.95 7.06 -0.43
CA LEU A 94 -7.69 8.27 -0.17
C LEU A 94 -7.73 8.50 1.34
N GLN A 95 -8.88 8.47 1.96
CA GLN A 95 -8.99 8.70 3.39
C GLN A 95 -8.85 7.38 4.16
N GLY A 96 -8.33 7.48 5.38
CA GLY A 96 -8.32 6.37 6.31
C GLY A 96 -7.23 5.32 6.13
N ASN A 97 -6.41 5.45 5.12
CA ASN A 97 -5.30 4.53 4.83
C ASN A 97 -5.71 3.07 4.62
N ASN A 98 -7.00 2.78 4.47
CA ASN A 98 -7.44 1.38 4.47
C ASN A 98 -6.86 0.59 3.29
N ARG A 99 -7.02 1.11 2.08
CA ARG A 99 -6.57 0.39 0.88
C ARG A 99 -5.04 0.30 0.82
N SER A 100 -4.36 1.39 1.12
CA SER A 100 -2.89 1.41 1.09
C SER A 100 -2.31 0.49 2.16
N ARG A 101 -2.83 0.54 3.38
CA ARG A 101 -2.35 -0.34 4.45
C ARG A 101 -2.62 -1.80 4.13
N THR A 102 -3.78 -2.11 3.56
CA THR A 102 -4.09 -3.49 3.19
C THR A 102 -3.08 -4.03 2.19
N VAL A 103 -2.72 -3.24 1.20
CA VAL A 103 -1.72 -3.66 0.21
C VAL A 103 -0.37 -3.89 0.84
N VAL A 104 0.08 -2.97 1.70
CA VAL A 104 1.38 -3.10 2.35
C VAL A 104 1.39 -4.27 3.32
N GLU A 105 0.30 -4.47 4.07
CA GLU A 105 0.20 -5.63 4.98
C GLU A 105 0.20 -6.93 4.20
N ALA A 106 -0.49 -6.98 3.06
CA ALA A 106 -0.49 -8.17 2.21
C ALA A 106 0.90 -8.47 1.69
N TYR A 107 1.63 -7.45 1.26
CA TYR A 107 3.01 -7.62 0.82
C TYR A 107 3.90 -8.11 1.97
N HIS A 108 3.73 -7.52 3.15
CA HIS A 108 4.48 -7.91 4.34
C HIS A 108 4.28 -9.41 4.63
N PHE A 109 3.02 -9.85 4.59
CA PHE A 109 2.73 -11.26 4.79
C PHE A 109 3.37 -12.13 3.70
N ALA A 110 3.22 -11.74 2.44
CA ALA A 110 3.78 -12.52 1.33
C ALA A 110 5.30 -12.64 1.43
N LYS A 111 5.96 -11.58 1.86
CA LYS A 111 7.41 -11.54 1.96
C LYS A 111 7.93 -12.35 3.14
N LEU A 112 7.31 -12.22 4.31
CA LEU A 112 7.81 -12.81 5.55
C LEU A 112 7.13 -14.13 5.90
N GLY A 113 5.92 -14.35 5.41
CA GLY A 113 5.23 -15.62 5.58
C GLY A 113 4.74 -15.91 6.99
N PHE A 114 4.53 -14.89 7.82
CA PHE A 114 4.00 -15.11 9.16
C PHE A 114 2.53 -14.72 9.26
N HIS A 115 1.91 -15.10 10.37
CA HIS A 115 0.50 -14.88 10.61
C HIS A 115 0.24 -13.47 11.10
N PHE A 116 -0.66 -12.74 10.45
CA PHE A 116 -0.97 -11.36 10.86
C PHE A 116 -1.52 -11.28 12.27
N GLU A 117 -2.38 -12.25 12.64
CA GLU A 117 -2.99 -12.23 13.96
C GLU A 117 -1.96 -12.31 15.08
N ASP A 118 -0.89 -13.09 14.85
CA ASP A 118 0.17 -13.21 15.85
C ASP A 118 1.04 -11.97 15.91
N GLU A 119 1.37 -11.41 14.74
CA GLU A 119 2.28 -10.28 14.66
C GLU A 119 1.63 -8.97 15.06
N TYR A 120 0.34 -8.80 14.73
CA TYR A 120 -0.33 -7.53 14.91
C TYR A 120 -1.38 -7.57 16.01
N ARG A 121 -1.23 -8.47 16.96
CA ARG A 121 -2.17 -8.54 18.09
C ARG A 121 -2.22 -7.19 18.80
N GLY A 122 -3.45 -6.69 19.00
CA GLY A 122 -3.64 -5.40 19.66
C GLY A 122 -3.59 -4.20 18.74
N TYR A 123 -3.24 -4.39 17.48
CA TYR A 123 -3.22 -3.31 16.50
C TYR A 123 -4.36 -3.48 15.50
N THR A 124 -4.77 -2.36 14.91
CA THR A 124 -5.71 -2.42 13.80
C THR A 124 -4.99 -3.04 12.61
N ASN A 125 -5.45 -4.20 12.19
CA ASN A 125 -4.90 -4.89 11.03
C ASN A 125 -5.92 -4.78 9.92
N HIS A 126 -5.62 -3.98 8.92
CA HIS A 126 -6.57 -3.66 7.86
C HIS A 126 -6.85 -4.85 6.96
N LEU A 127 -5.84 -5.66 6.67
CA LEU A 127 -6.04 -6.86 5.86
C LEU A 127 -7.00 -7.83 6.54
N VAL A 128 -6.75 -8.11 7.81
CA VAL A 128 -7.59 -9.04 8.58
C VAL A 128 -9.02 -8.51 8.66
N TRP A 129 -9.16 -7.20 8.91
CA TRP A 129 -10.47 -6.59 9.00
C TRP A 129 -11.25 -6.69 7.68
N ASN A 130 -10.59 -6.41 6.56
CA ASN A 130 -11.26 -6.48 5.25
C ASN A 130 -11.67 -7.90 4.90
N CYS A 131 -10.86 -8.89 5.27
CA CYS A 131 -11.22 -10.30 5.08
C CYS A 131 -12.44 -10.66 5.94
N ALA A 132 -12.48 -10.19 7.19
CA ALA A 132 -13.59 -10.46 8.08
C ALA A 132 -14.88 -9.80 7.61
N GLN A 133 -14.79 -8.64 6.96
CA GLN A 133 -15.98 -7.94 6.44
C GLN A 133 -16.47 -8.49 5.10
N GLY A 134 -15.74 -9.40 4.49
CA GLY A 134 -16.11 -9.93 3.18
C GLY A 134 -15.71 -9.05 2.02
N TYR A 135 -14.90 -8.03 2.26
CA TYR A 135 -14.41 -7.14 1.18
C TYR A 135 -13.21 -7.75 0.45
N LEU A 136 -12.61 -8.77 1.03
CA LEU A 136 -11.59 -9.62 0.44
C LEU A 136 -11.93 -11.06 0.81
N PRO A 137 -11.31 -12.07 0.18
CA PRO A 137 -11.58 -13.45 0.56
C PRO A 137 -11.29 -13.71 2.04
N PRO A 138 -11.92 -14.73 2.63
CA PRO A 138 -11.65 -15.07 4.03
C PRO A 138 -10.17 -15.26 4.30
N LEU A 139 -9.73 -14.91 5.50
CA LEU A 139 -8.31 -14.88 5.81
C LEU A 139 -7.53 -16.14 5.46
N PRO A 140 -8.03 -17.37 5.77
CA PRO A 140 -7.28 -18.58 5.38
C PRO A 140 -7.07 -18.69 3.88
N GLU A 141 -8.07 -18.31 3.08
CA GLU A 141 -7.96 -18.32 1.63
C GLU A 141 -7.00 -17.23 1.15
N MET A 142 -7.10 -16.05 1.75
CA MET A 142 -6.22 -14.94 1.41
C MET A 142 -4.76 -15.29 1.71
N GLU A 143 -4.52 -15.96 2.84
CA GLU A 143 -3.16 -16.40 3.18
C GLU A 143 -2.61 -17.37 2.15
N LYS A 144 -3.43 -18.29 1.68
CA LYS A 144 -3.03 -19.22 0.62
C LYS A 144 -2.64 -18.49 -0.66
N ILE A 145 -3.46 -17.52 -1.05
CA ILE A 145 -3.20 -16.74 -2.25
C ILE A 145 -1.87 -16.01 -2.11
N LEU A 146 -1.66 -15.35 -0.98
CA LEU A 146 -0.44 -14.57 -0.76
C LEU A 146 0.81 -15.43 -0.69
N LYS A 147 0.72 -16.63 -0.10
CA LYS A 147 1.85 -17.54 -0.04
C LYS A 147 2.28 -18.03 -1.41
N ASN A 148 1.37 -18.01 -2.38
CA ASN A 148 1.66 -18.48 -3.73
C ASN A 148 2.13 -17.34 -4.65
N LEU A 149 2.21 -16.12 -4.15
CA LEU A 149 2.77 -14.98 -4.89
C LEU A 149 4.29 -15.02 -4.81
N LYS A 150 4.90 -15.44 -5.87
CA LYS A 150 6.36 -15.48 -5.92
C LYS A 150 6.85 -14.79 -7.16
#